data_0138f031d603a0d83cca605f5b2dbae4
#
_entry.id   0138f031d603a0d83cca605f5b2dbae4
#
_cell.length_a   1.000
_cell.length_b   1.000
_cell.length_c   1.000
_cell.angle_alpha   90.00
_cell.angle_beta   90.00
_cell.angle_gamma   90.00
#
_symmetry.space_group_name_H-M   'P 1'
#
loop_
_entity.id
_entity.type
_entity.pdbx_description
1 polymer ?
#
loop_
_entity_poly.entity_id
_entity_poly.type
_entity_poly.pdbx_seq_one_letter_code
_entity_poly.pdbx_strand_id
1 'polypeptide(L)'
;MPKLDEKPVIDVLNRLLEAELAGVVRYTHYSFLVFGFGRIPIVSWLRAQAEESMTHAQQLGEWITTLGADPSLAIGPLLDSHQHDIAAMLRESLDAERAALELYKQLLHLVEGRAIALEEFARQMIHVEELHAADVDKMLRKPGEIESFSARLAHERPARLRA
;
A
#
# COMPACT_ATOMS: atom_id res chain seq x y z
N MET A 1 23.19 -5.04 20.32
CA MET A 1 21.83 -4.67 19.86
C MET A 1 20.79 -5.41 20.70
N PRO A 2 19.67 -4.79 21.05
CA PRO A 2 18.57 -5.50 21.72
C PRO A 2 18.10 -6.67 20.85
N LYS A 3 17.66 -7.77 21.49
CA LYS A 3 17.15 -8.93 20.74
C LYS A 3 15.84 -8.56 20.04
N LEU A 4 15.71 -8.99 18.78
CA LEU A 4 14.46 -8.84 18.02
C LEU A 4 13.38 -9.77 18.62
N ASP A 5 12.19 -9.26 18.86
CA ASP A 5 11.00 -10.08 19.08
C ASP A 5 10.39 -10.43 17.72
N GLU A 6 10.64 -11.64 17.24
CA GLU A 6 10.30 -12.07 15.89
C GLU A 6 8.78 -12.24 15.70
N LYS A 7 8.03 -12.61 16.74
CA LYS A 7 6.61 -12.90 16.61
C LYS A 7 5.78 -11.70 16.11
N PRO A 8 5.81 -10.52 16.76
CA PRO A 8 5.07 -9.35 16.24
C PRO A 8 5.57 -8.87 14.88
N VAL A 9 6.87 -9.08 14.57
CA VAL A 9 7.44 -8.76 13.26
C VAL A 9 6.82 -9.66 12.19
N ILE A 10 6.77 -10.98 12.40
CA ILE A 10 6.16 -11.94 11.48
C ILE A 10 4.67 -11.65 11.30
N ASP A 11 3.96 -11.29 12.36
CA ASP A 11 2.54 -10.93 12.29
C ASP A 11 2.31 -9.70 11.38
N VAL A 12 3.14 -8.67 11.49
CA VAL A 12 3.05 -7.48 10.63
C VAL A 12 3.46 -7.79 9.19
N LEU A 13 4.53 -8.58 8.97
CA LEU A 13 4.95 -9.00 7.63
C LEU A 13 3.87 -9.80 6.92
N ASN A 14 3.17 -10.70 7.60
CA ASN A 14 2.05 -11.45 7.02
C ASN A 14 0.87 -10.53 6.65
N ARG A 15 0.54 -9.56 7.49
CA ARG A 15 -0.50 -8.56 7.16
C ARG A 15 -0.11 -7.70 5.96
N LEU A 16 1.15 -7.34 5.83
CA LEU A 16 1.68 -6.65 4.65
C LEU A 16 1.59 -7.52 3.41
N LEU A 17 2.01 -8.79 3.48
CA LEU A 17 1.89 -9.76 2.39
C LEU A 17 0.44 -9.87 1.90
N GLU A 18 -0.51 -10.00 2.81
CA GLU A 18 -1.94 -10.05 2.50
C GLU A 18 -2.44 -8.77 1.84
N ALA A 19 -1.98 -7.60 2.31
CA ALA A 19 -2.33 -6.30 1.73
C ALA A 19 -1.79 -6.14 0.30
N GLU A 20 -0.54 -6.55 0.06
CA GLU A 20 0.06 -6.49 -1.28
C GLU A 20 -0.63 -7.45 -2.27
N LEU A 21 -0.96 -8.67 -1.84
CA LEU A 21 -1.72 -9.61 -2.67
C LEU A 21 -3.14 -9.08 -2.98
N ALA A 22 -3.79 -8.40 -2.04
CA ALA A 22 -5.03 -7.68 -2.29
C ALA A 22 -4.83 -6.54 -3.31
N GLY A 23 -3.70 -5.85 -3.27
CA GLY A 23 -3.30 -4.84 -4.24
C GLY A 23 -3.20 -5.40 -5.65
N VAL A 24 -2.54 -6.55 -5.82
CA VAL A 24 -2.45 -7.26 -7.12
C VAL A 24 -3.83 -7.52 -7.70
N VAL A 25 -4.73 -8.08 -6.90
CA VAL A 25 -6.10 -8.40 -7.34
C VAL A 25 -6.87 -7.12 -7.66
N ARG A 26 -6.84 -6.11 -6.80
CA ARG A 26 -7.58 -4.85 -6.95
C ARG A 26 -7.16 -4.08 -8.20
N TYR A 27 -5.86 -3.84 -8.40
CA TYR A 27 -5.36 -3.12 -9.56
C TYR A 27 -5.62 -3.87 -10.87
N THR A 28 -5.46 -5.19 -10.86
CA THR A 28 -5.79 -6.02 -12.02
C THR A 28 -7.28 -5.94 -12.35
N HIS A 29 -8.14 -6.05 -11.34
CA HIS A 29 -9.60 -5.94 -11.50
C HIS A 29 -10.00 -4.59 -12.08
N TYR A 30 -9.53 -3.47 -11.52
CA TYR A 30 -9.81 -2.14 -12.04
C TYR A 30 -9.33 -1.94 -13.48
N SER A 31 -8.21 -2.57 -13.86
CA SER A 31 -7.71 -2.46 -15.23
C SER A 31 -8.70 -2.97 -16.29
N PHE A 32 -9.61 -3.87 -15.91
CA PHE A 32 -10.67 -4.35 -16.79
C PHE A 32 -11.86 -3.39 -16.89
N LEU A 33 -12.09 -2.56 -15.87
CA LEU A 33 -13.29 -1.74 -15.73
C LEU A 33 -13.12 -0.29 -16.24
N VAL A 34 -11.93 0.09 -16.70
CA VAL A 34 -11.70 1.41 -17.28
C VAL A 34 -12.20 1.45 -18.72
N PHE A 35 -13.15 2.34 -19.00
CA PHE A 35 -13.69 2.60 -20.34
C PHE A 35 -13.47 4.07 -20.75
N GLY A 36 -13.57 4.36 -22.02
CA GLY A 36 -13.48 5.70 -22.57
C GLY A 36 -12.07 6.10 -23.03
N PHE A 37 -11.89 7.36 -23.39
CA PHE A 37 -10.66 7.87 -24.03
C PHE A 37 -9.42 7.82 -23.14
N GLY A 38 -9.58 7.85 -21.82
CA GLY A 38 -8.48 7.72 -20.86
C GLY A 38 -8.01 6.29 -20.60
N ARG A 39 -8.62 5.30 -21.23
CA ARG A 39 -8.38 3.87 -20.95
C ARG A 39 -6.92 3.46 -21.09
N ILE A 40 -6.28 3.79 -22.20
CA ILE A 40 -4.93 3.26 -22.51
C ILE A 40 -3.91 3.62 -21.42
N PRO A 41 -3.69 4.89 -21.06
CA PRO A 41 -2.72 5.26 -20.05
C PRO A 41 -3.11 4.76 -18.65
N ILE A 42 -4.38 4.80 -18.29
CA ILE A 42 -4.85 4.38 -16.96
C ILE A 42 -4.73 2.86 -16.78
N VAL A 43 -5.10 2.07 -17.78
CA VAL A 43 -4.93 0.60 -17.73
C VAL A 43 -3.46 0.22 -17.63
N SER A 44 -2.58 0.88 -18.38
CA SER A 44 -1.13 0.65 -18.30
C SER A 44 -0.62 0.95 -16.89
N TRP A 45 -1.02 2.05 -16.30
CA TRP A 45 -0.64 2.44 -14.94
C TRP A 45 -1.17 1.43 -13.91
N LEU A 46 -2.46 1.05 -13.94
CA LEU A 46 -3.05 0.08 -13.02
C LEU A 46 -2.34 -1.28 -13.06
N ARG A 47 -1.98 -1.75 -14.25
CA ARG A 47 -1.25 -3.02 -14.40
C ARG A 47 0.18 -2.94 -13.87
N ALA A 48 0.85 -1.81 -14.06
CA ALA A 48 2.16 -1.58 -13.45
C ALA A 48 2.10 -1.59 -11.92
N GLN A 49 1.04 -1.01 -11.33
CA GLN A 49 0.82 -1.08 -9.88
C GLN A 49 0.59 -2.53 -9.40
N ALA A 50 -0.15 -3.34 -10.16
CA ALA A 50 -0.33 -4.75 -9.83
C ALA A 50 0.99 -5.54 -9.86
N GLU A 51 1.86 -5.29 -10.83
CA GLU A 51 3.20 -5.90 -10.93
C GLU A 51 4.09 -5.48 -9.76
N GLU A 52 4.02 -4.24 -9.36
CA GLU A 52 4.78 -3.71 -8.22
C GLU A 52 4.32 -4.32 -6.90
N SER A 53 3.01 -4.37 -6.63
CA SER A 53 2.45 -5.07 -5.46
C SER A 53 2.86 -6.55 -5.43
N MET A 54 2.94 -7.22 -6.57
CA MET A 54 3.45 -8.59 -6.64
C MET A 54 4.92 -8.68 -6.24
N THR A 55 5.74 -7.73 -6.69
CA THR A 55 7.16 -7.66 -6.31
C THR A 55 7.32 -7.46 -4.81
N HIS A 56 6.55 -6.57 -4.20
CA HIS A 56 6.53 -6.34 -2.76
C HIS A 56 6.10 -7.59 -1.99
N ALA A 57 5.03 -8.27 -2.45
CA ALA A 57 4.56 -9.52 -1.86
C ALA A 57 5.65 -10.60 -1.84
N GLN A 58 6.42 -10.75 -2.94
CA GLN A 58 7.54 -11.68 -3.01
C GLN A 58 8.64 -11.33 -1.98
N GLN A 59 9.02 -10.07 -1.88
CA GLN A 59 10.02 -9.62 -0.88
C GLN A 59 9.57 -9.89 0.55
N LEU A 60 8.29 -9.63 0.86
CA LEU A 60 7.71 -9.90 2.17
C LEU A 60 7.70 -11.39 2.49
N GLY A 61 7.34 -12.24 1.53
CA GLY A 61 7.38 -13.70 1.67
C GLY A 61 8.79 -14.22 1.98
N GLU A 62 9.82 -13.68 1.30
CA GLU A 62 11.23 -14.01 1.56
C GLU A 62 11.66 -13.58 2.98
N TRP A 63 11.23 -12.43 3.47
CA TRP A 63 11.50 -12.01 4.84
C TRP A 63 10.84 -12.91 5.88
N ILE A 64 9.58 -13.32 5.66
CA ILE A 64 8.86 -14.22 6.57
C ILE A 64 9.59 -15.56 6.69
N THR A 65 10.00 -16.15 5.57
CA THR A 65 10.74 -17.43 5.59
C THR A 65 12.16 -17.28 6.14
N THR A 66 12.81 -16.14 5.93
CA THR A 66 14.10 -15.81 6.55
C THR A 66 14.02 -15.77 8.07
N LEU A 67 12.87 -15.36 8.62
CA LEU A 67 12.59 -15.40 10.06
C LEU A 67 12.07 -16.78 10.56
N GLY A 68 12.04 -17.80 9.69
CA GLY A 68 11.67 -19.16 10.03
C GLY A 68 10.17 -19.41 10.18
N ALA A 69 9.34 -18.58 9.56
CA ALA A 69 7.89 -18.71 9.57
C ALA A 69 7.32 -19.05 8.19
N ASP A 70 6.08 -19.54 8.17
CA ASP A 70 5.35 -19.77 6.94
C ASP A 70 4.59 -18.50 6.51
N PRO A 71 4.66 -18.09 5.23
CA PRO A 71 3.86 -17.00 4.70
C PRO A 71 2.36 -17.32 4.75
N SER A 72 1.55 -16.29 5.04
CA SER A 72 0.09 -16.39 5.03
C SER A 72 -0.44 -16.85 3.66
N LEU A 73 -1.47 -17.70 3.67
CA LEU A 73 -2.24 -18.07 2.48
C LEU A 73 -3.50 -17.20 2.29
N ALA A 74 -3.73 -16.23 3.17
CA ALA A 74 -4.85 -15.31 3.05
C ALA A 74 -4.53 -14.15 2.10
N ILE A 75 -5.58 -13.51 1.61
CA ILE A 75 -5.51 -12.24 0.89
C ILE A 75 -6.15 -11.19 1.79
N GLY A 76 -5.59 -9.99 1.82
CA GLY A 76 -6.14 -8.87 2.57
C GLY A 76 -7.54 -8.47 2.09
N PRO A 77 -8.22 -7.55 2.80
CA PRO A 77 -9.57 -7.16 2.46
C PRO A 77 -9.66 -6.65 1.02
N LEU A 78 -10.52 -7.28 0.22
CA LEU A 78 -10.94 -6.79 -1.08
C LEU A 78 -12.23 -6.00 -0.89
N LEU A 79 -12.32 -4.84 -1.52
CA LEU A 79 -13.56 -4.08 -1.58
C LEU A 79 -14.51 -4.81 -2.52
N ASP A 80 -15.73 -5.06 -2.05
CA ASP A 80 -16.81 -5.61 -2.87
C ASP A 80 -17.44 -4.49 -3.70
N SER A 81 -16.62 -3.93 -4.58
CA SER A 81 -16.94 -2.74 -5.35
C SER A 81 -16.47 -2.90 -6.80
N HIS A 82 -17.38 -2.63 -7.73
CA HIS A 82 -17.11 -2.60 -9.15
C HIS A 82 -17.15 -1.16 -9.66
N GLN A 83 -16.20 -0.33 -9.18
CA GLN A 83 -16.14 1.07 -9.60
C GLN A 83 -15.80 1.18 -11.09
N HIS A 84 -16.51 2.07 -11.79
CA HIS A 84 -16.27 2.42 -13.19
C HIS A 84 -15.74 3.86 -13.35
N ASP A 85 -15.88 4.69 -12.33
CA ASP A 85 -15.30 6.03 -12.30
C ASP A 85 -13.82 5.96 -11.86
N ILE A 86 -12.94 6.52 -12.68
CA ILE A 86 -11.49 6.49 -12.43
C ILE A 86 -11.14 7.16 -11.11
N ALA A 87 -11.79 8.29 -10.78
CA ALA A 87 -11.50 8.98 -9.52
C ALA A 87 -11.93 8.15 -8.32
N ALA A 88 -13.03 7.38 -8.41
CA ALA A 88 -13.45 6.46 -7.35
C ALA A 88 -12.44 5.30 -7.19
N MET A 89 -11.98 4.68 -8.29
CA MET A 89 -10.93 3.66 -8.28
C MET A 89 -9.65 4.17 -7.61
N LEU A 90 -9.23 5.40 -7.95
CA LEU A 90 -8.02 6.01 -7.39
C LEU A 90 -8.17 6.30 -5.89
N ARG A 91 -9.35 6.75 -5.42
CA ARG A 91 -9.60 6.98 -3.98
C ARG A 91 -9.53 5.69 -3.19
N GLU A 92 -10.18 4.63 -3.67
CA GLU A 92 -10.12 3.31 -3.02
C GLU A 92 -8.68 2.77 -2.98
N SER A 93 -7.93 2.95 -4.08
CA SER A 93 -6.52 2.56 -4.14
C SER A 93 -5.69 3.36 -3.13
N LEU A 94 -5.89 4.68 -3.06
CA LEU A 94 -5.18 5.55 -2.12
C LEU A 94 -5.45 5.16 -0.65
N ASP A 95 -6.68 4.81 -0.31
CA ASP A 95 -7.03 4.36 1.05
C ASP A 95 -6.32 3.05 1.40
N ALA A 96 -6.21 2.12 0.46
CA ALA A 96 -5.49 0.86 0.65
C ALA A 96 -3.96 1.08 0.76
N GLU A 97 -3.37 1.96 -0.06
CA GLU A 97 -1.95 2.34 0.02
C GLU A 97 -1.62 2.98 1.38
N ARG A 98 -2.48 3.86 1.87
CA ARG A 98 -2.33 4.47 3.20
C ARG A 98 -2.37 3.43 4.32
N ALA A 99 -3.26 2.43 4.22
CA ALA A 99 -3.33 1.34 5.19
C ALA A 99 -2.05 0.47 5.18
N ALA A 100 -1.52 0.14 4.00
CA ALA A 100 -0.26 -0.56 3.86
C ALA A 100 0.92 0.24 4.41
N LEU A 101 0.98 1.55 4.12
CA LEU A 101 1.99 2.47 4.63
C LEU A 101 2.03 2.48 6.17
N GLU A 102 0.88 2.47 6.84
CA GLU A 102 0.82 2.38 8.30
C GLU A 102 1.36 1.05 8.83
N LEU A 103 1.17 -0.06 8.10
CA LEU A 103 1.77 -1.35 8.45
C LEU A 103 3.30 -1.33 8.28
N TYR A 104 3.83 -0.71 7.22
CA TYR A 104 5.29 -0.54 7.05
C TYR A 104 5.90 0.31 8.16
N LYS A 105 5.21 1.36 8.61
CA LYS A 105 5.64 2.16 9.77
C LYS A 105 5.62 1.35 11.07
N GLN A 106 4.63 0.48 11.27
CA GLN A 106 4.61 -0.46 12.40
C GLN A 106 5.80 -1.42 12.33
N LEU A 107 6.09 -1.98 11.14
CA LEU A 107 7.26 -2.83 10.94
C LEU A 107 8.54 -2.10 11.33
N LEU A 108 8.75 -0.88 10.82
CA LEU A 108 9.91 -0.06 11.15
C LEU A 108 10.07 0.10 12.66
N HIS A 109 8.99 0.46 13.36
CA HIS A 109 9.03 0.63 14.83
C HIS A 109 9.45 -0.65 15.57
N LEU A 110 9.05 -1.81 15.09
CA LEU A 110 9.41 -3.11 15.69
C LEU A 110 10.88 -3.49 15.47
N VAL A 111 11.45 -3.10 14.32
CA VAL A 111 12.80 -3.57 13.91
C VAL A 111 13.91 -2.54 14.10
N GLU A 112 13.56 -1.26 14.29
CA GLU A 112 14.51 -0.14 14.41
C GLU A 112 15.51 -0.39 15.55
N GLY A 113 16.81 -0.33 15.21
CA GLY A 113 17.92 -0.59 16.12
C GLY A 113 18.05 -2.05 16.55
N ARG A 114 17.28 -2.99 15.96
CA ARG A 114 17.28 -4.42 16.31
C ARG A 114 17.68 -5.34 15.16
N ALA A 115 17.28 -4.99 13.93
CA ALA A 115 17.54 -5.79 12.72
C ALA A 115 17.80 -4.87 11.53
N ILE A 116 19.07 -4.51 11.32
CA ILE A 116 19.48 -3.47 10.35
C ILE A 116 18.94 -3.72 8.94
N ALA A 117 19.06 -4.95 8.43
CA ALA A 117 18.61 -5.24 7.05
C ALA A 117 17.09 -5.13 6.90
N LEU A 118 16.33 -5.55 7.90
CA LEU A 118 14.87 -5.45 7.90
C LEU A 118 14.40 -4.02 8.19
N GLU A 119 15.16 -3.26 8.98
CA GLU A 119 14.95 -1.83 9.18
C GLU A 119 15.13 -1.05 7.87
N GLU A 120 16.21 -1.33 7.12
CA GLU A 120 16.46 -0.70 5.83
C GLU A 120 15.37 -1.06 4.82
N PHE A 121 14.96 -2.32 4.75
CA PHE A 121 13.82 -2.73 3.94
C PHE A 121 12.55 -1.95 4.29
N ALA A 122 12.21 -1.83 5.58
CA ALA A 122 11.02 -1.09 6.00
C ALA A 122 11.10 0.40 5.63
N ARG A 123 12.27 1.04 5.77
CA ARG A 123 12.50 2.44 5.36
C ARG A 123 12.35 2.63 3.85
N GLN A 124 12.90 1.72 3.07
CA GLN A 124 12.78 1.75 1.61
C GLN A 124 11.31 1.60 1.18
N MET A 125 10.58 0.68 1.77
CA MET A 125 9.16 0.48 1.47
C MET A 125 8.31 1.70 1.85
N ILE A 126 8.54 2.30 3.01
CA ILE A 126 7.88 3.55 3.41
C ILE A 126 8.12 4.65 2.37
N HIS A 127 9.37 4.80 1.91
CA HIS A 127 9.70 5.80 0.89
C HIS A 127 8.94 5.57 -0.42
N VAL A 128 8.91 4.33 -0.91
CA VAL A 128 8.21 3.96 -2.15
C VAL A 128 6.71 4.22 -2.01
N GLU A 129 6.09 3.75 -0.94
CA GLU A 129 4.64 3.88 -0.73
C GLU A 129 4.21 5.34 -0.50
N GLU A 130 5.03 6.17 0.15
CA GLU A 130 4.75 7.60 0.26
C GLU A 130 4.78 8.30 -1.10
N LEU A 131 5.69 7.93 -2.00
CA LEU A 131 5.73 8.48 -3.37
C LEU A 131 4.51 8.02 -4.18
N HIS A 132 4.11 6.76 -4.08
CA HIS A 132 2.90 6.25 -4.72
C HIS A 132 1.65 6.98 -4.26
N ALA A 133 1.45 7.09 -2.95
CA ALA A 133 0.32 7.80 -2.38
C ALA A 133 0.29 9.27 -2.84
N ALA A 134 1.47 9.92 -2.93
CA ALA A 134 1.58 11.29 -3.44
C ALA A 134 1.22 11.40 -4.93
N ASP A 135 1.58 10.41 -5.75
CA ASP A 135 1.25 10.42 -7.18
C ASP A 135 -0.24 10.18 -7.41
N VAL A 136 -0.87 9.25 -6.70
CA VAL A 136 -2.32 9.04 -6.75
C VAL A 136 -3.07 10.29 -6.29
N ASP A 137 -2.60 10.95 -5.22
CA ASP A 137 -3.16 12.23 -4.78
C ASP A 137 -3.10 13.30 -5.88
N LYS A 138 -1.95 13.43 -6.58
CA LYS A 138 -1.81 14.37 -7.71
C LYS A 138 -2.77 14.03 -8.85
N MET A 139 -3.00 12.76 -9.15
CA MET A 139 -3.98 12.34 -10.17
C MET A 139 -5.41 12.74 -9.81
N LEU A 140 -5.73 12.85 -8.53
CA LEU A 140 -7.04 13.26 -8.01
C LEU A 140 -7.24 14.78 -7.95
N ARG A 141 -6.17 15.57 -8.10
CA ARG A 141 -6.23 17.03 -8.05
C ARG A 141 -6.80 17.62 -9.34
N LYS A 142 -7.38 18.82 -9.21
CA LYS A 142 -7.73 19.64 -10.38
C LYS A 142 -6.47 20.19 -11.04
N PRO A 143 -6.46 20.41 -12.37
CA PRO A 143 -5.35 21.06 -13.02
C PRO A 143 -4.98 22.40 -12.37
N GLY A 144 -3.70 22.59 -12.03
CA GLY A 144 -3.18 23.80 -11.39
C GLY A 144 -3.37 23.88 -9.88
N GLU A 145 -3.98 22.91 -9.25
CA GLU A 145 -4.13 22.82 -7.78
C GLU A 145 -2.79 22.40 -7.13
N ILE A 146 -2.10 23.37 -6.53
CA ILE A 146 -0.81 23.18 -5.85
C ILE A 146 -1.03 23.29 -4.34
N GLU A 147 -1.40 22.19 -3.71
CA GLU A 147 -1.53 22.09 -2.27
C GLU A 147 -0.67 20.95 -1.75
N SER A 148 -0.09 21.09 -0.55
CA SER A 148 0.75 20.02 -0.02
C SER A 148 -0.09 18.78 0.31
N PHE A 149 0.48 17.60 0.10
CA PHE A 149 -0.13 16.32 0.44
C PHE A 149 -0.55 16.26 1.93
N SER A 150 0.31 16.75 2.82
CA SER A 150 0.03 16.81 4.25
C SER A 150 -1.14 17.72 4.62
N ALA A 151 -1.29 18.85 3.92
CA ALA A 151 -2.41 19.77 4.14
C ALA A 151 -3.74 19.13 3.73
N ARG A 152 -3.77 18.42 2.59
CA ARG A 152 -4.96 17.70 2.13
C ARG A 152 -5.37 16.58 3.09
N LEU A 153 -4.41 15.79 3.59
CA LEU A 153 -4.68 14.75 4.60
C LEU A 153 -5.32 15.32 5.87
N ALA A 154 -4.95 16.54 6.27
CA ALA A 154 -5.54 17.20 7.43
C ALA A 154 -7.01 17.58 7.21
N HIS A 155 -7.40 17.93 5.98
CA HIS A 155 -8.77 18.28 5.61
C HIS A 155 -9.68 17.06 5.41
N GLU A 156 -9.14 15.92 5.00
CA GLU A 156 -9.89 14.69 4.73
C GLU A 156 -10.17 13.84 5.97
N ARG A 157 -9.69 14.22 7.16
CA ARG A 157 -10.06 13.53 8.40
C ARG A 157 -11.57 13.66 8.63
N PRO A 158 -12.33 12.54 8.60
CA PRO A 158 -13.76 12.60 8.85
C PRO A 158 -14.02 13.17 10.25
N ALA A 159 -15.03 14.01 10.34
CA ALA A 159 -15.49 14.66 11.59
C ALA A 159 -16.02 13.68 12.67
N ARG A 160 -15.65 12.41 12.65
CA ARG A 160 -16.17 11.30 13.49
C ARG A 160 -15.29 10.95 14.70
N LEU A 161 -14.49 11.87 15.19
CA LEU A 161 -13.82 11.71 16.49
C LEU A 161 -13.90 13.02 17.29
N ARG A 162 -15.11 13.59 17.40
CA ARG A 162 -15.47 14.52 18.46
C ARG A 162 -16.66 13.93 19.19
N ALA A 163 -16.37 13.08 20.14
CA ALA A 163 -17.24 12.74 21.26
C ALA A 163 -16.34 12.25 22.40
#